data_a93d2b4c79e81dcc0014d6b4325f05ba
#
_entry.id   a93d2b4c79e81dcc0014d6b4325f05ba
#
_cell.length_a   1.000
_cell.length_b   1.000
_cell.length_c   1.000
_cell.angle_alpha   90.00
_cell.angle_beta   90.00
_cell.angle_gamma   90.00
#
_symmetry.space_group_name_H-M   'P 1'
#
loop_
_entity.id
_entity.type
_entity.pdbx_description
1 polymer ?
#
loop_
_entity_poly.entity_id
_entity_poly.type
_entity_poly.pdbx_seq_one_letter_code
_entity_poly.pdbx_strand_id
1 'polypeptide(L)'
;MKQLRYLLKREFHLFFTNKTMLSVFFMAPIFYALLLGFTYEKGKVTDIPVIVINHDQTPLSNQIVDMLEDNQTLKVLNYVEEPAILKDEVIKTEAGAVVIIPERFEANMLQKKYPEINVYLNTSNVLTANFASKAIQLTLGTFSAGAEMKALQKKGMNADQAKANIEPYKANYITLFNTTSNYLIFMWPAMMAVVLQQVILLAMAVTFSEEFKRDSFIKDFAGKHKYAILVMAIKCLPVWIFSNLNILVFYLCSLYFKIPLPENAMNFFLITAIFVVAATNLGVLVSIMVPDALKATQILMVIASPAFIISGFTWPNYAMPDFITYFTKIIPLTPYLEALKIMVVEKGSDYLTQKYFWHLFILGWVYFLLGWIALKIKIKMLFKEYHLSEDYDDQRFV
;
A
#
# COMPACT_ATOMS: atom_id res chain seq x y z
N MET A 1 37.64 14.51 -17.54
CA MET A 1 37.26 14.69 -16.12
C MET A 1 36.62 16.05 -15.83
N LYS A 2 37.14 17.19 -16.31
CA LYS A 2 36.54 18.52 -16.07
C LYS A 2 35.08 18.65 -16.59
N GLN A 3 34.80 18.16 -17.81
CA GLN A 3 33.45 18.19 -18.41
C GLN A 3 32.44 17.33 -17.65
N LEU A 4 32.83 16.12 -17.22
CA LEU A 4 31.97 15.26 -16.41
C LEU A 4 31.56 15.95 -15.09
N ARG A 5 32.53 16.55 -14.40
CA ARG A 5 32.28 17.29 -13.16
C ARG A 5 31.37 18.50 -13.38
N TYR A 6 31.50 19.18 -14.51
CA TYR A 6 30.63 20.29 -14.89
C TYR A 6 29.18 19.80 -15.08
N LEU A 7 28.98 18.72 -15.85
CA LEU A 7 27.63 18.17 -16.10
C LEU A 7 26.96 17.65 -14.84
N LEU A 8 27.71 16.97 -13.99
CA LEU A 8 27.20 16.54 -12.68
C LEU A 8 26.75 17.74 -11.84
N LYS A 9 27.62 18.76 -11.71
CA LYS A 9 27.28 19.97 -10.97
C LYS A 9 26.02 20.66 -11.53
N ARG A 10 25.87 20.67 -12.86
CA ARG A 10 24.71 21.22 -13.55
C ARG A 10 23.42 20.44 -13.20
N GLU A 11 23.44 19.11 -13.25
CA GLU A 11 22.25 18.31 -12.92
C GLU A 11 21.80 18.48 -11.46
N PHE A 12 22.77 18.50 -10.53
CA PHE A 12 22.45 18.81 -9.13
C PHE A 12 21.89 20.23 -8.98
N HIS A 13 22.48 21.21 -9.68
CA HIS A 13 21.98 22.59 -9.64
C HIS A 13 20.56 22.69 -10.20
N LEU A 14 20.27 22.05 -11.34
CA LEU A 14 18.93 22.00 -11.92
C LEU A 14 17.92 21.36 -10.98
N PHE A 15 18.29 20.26 -10.30
CA PHE A 15 17.46 19.62 -9.32
C PHE A 15 17.07 20.57 -8.17
N PHE A 16 18.04 21.28 -7.62
CA PHE A 16 17.81 22.23 -6.50
C PHE A 16 17.15 23.53 -6.93
N THR A 17 17.31 23.96 -8.17
CA THR A 17 16.72 25.21 -8.68
C THR A 17 15.24 25.04 -8.98
N ASN A 18 14.79 23.84 -9.33
CA ASN A 18 13.38 23.55 -9.54
C ASN A 18 12.66 23.35 -8.19
N LYS A 19 12.13 24.45 -7.63
CA LYS A 19 11.46 24.46 -6.33
C LYS A 19 10.31 23.44 -6.23
N THR A 20 9.55 23.27 -7.29
CA THR A 20 8.44 22.31 -7.33
C THR A 20 8.96 20.89 -7.22
N MET A 21 9.99 20.55 -7.99
CA MET A 21 10.62 19.23 -7.96
C MET A 21 11.23 18.95 -6.58
N LEU A 22 11.95 19.90 -6.01
CA LEU A 22 12.54 19.81 -4.68
C LEU A 22 11.47 19.56 -3.60
N SER A 23 10.41 20.37 -3.63
CA SER A 23 9.30 20.24 -2.69
C SER A 23 8.61 18.86 -2.79
N VAL A 24 8.26 18.43 -4.00
CA VAL A 24 7.58 17.15 -4.20
C VAL A 24 8.51 15.98 -3.82
N PHE A 25 9.80 16.05 -4.16
CA PHE A 25 10.73 14.95 -3.92
C PHE A 25 11.07 14.75 -2.44
N PHE A 26 11.10 15.81 -1.63
CA PHE A 26 11.45 15.71 -0.21
C PHE A 26 10.26 15.92 0.72
N MET A 27 9.40 16.92 0.46
CA MET A 27 8.30 17.20 1.38
C MET A 27 7.18 16.17 1.29
N ALA A 28 6.86 15.69 0.08
CA ALA A 28 5.79 14.71 -0.06
C ALA A 28 6.09 13.38 0.64
N PRO A 29 7.28 12.74 0.52
CA PRO A 29 7.61 11.53 1.26
C PRO A 29 7.52 11.71 2.78
N ILE A 30 8.03 12.82 3.32
CA ILE A 30 7.96 13.11 4.76
C ILE A 30 6.50 13.28 5.19
N PHE A 31 5.74 14.09 4.44
CA PHE A 31 4.33 14.34 4.73
C PHE A 31 3.51 13.05 4.73
N TYR A 32 3.64 12.24 3.69
CA TYR A 32 2.90 10.98 3.60
C TYR A 32 3.35 9.95 4.65
N ALA A 33 4.64 9.89 4.98
CA ALA A 33 5.14 8.99 6.00
C ALA A 33 4.52 9.30 7.37
N LEU A 34 4.45 10.59 7.73
CA LEU A 34 3.84 11.03 8.98
C LEU A 34 2.31 10.91 8.93
N LEU A 35 1.68 11.40 7.85
CA LEU A 35 0.23 11.34 7.70
C LEU A 35 -0.31 9.91 7.83
N LEU A 36 0.25 8.97 7.07
CA LEU A 36 -0.19 7.58 7.11
C LEU A 36 0.23 6.88 8.40
N GLY A 37 1.38 7.26 8.97
CA GLY A 37 1.80 6.77 10.27
C GLY A 37 0.79 7.10 11.36
N PHE A 38 0.39 8.35 11.49
CA PHE A 38 -0.62 8.79 12.46
C PHE A 38 -2.02 8.29 12.13
N THR A 39 -2.39 8.23 10.85
CA THR A 39 -3.71 7.70 10.43
C THR A 39 -3.91 6.25 10.89
N TYR A 40 -2.87 5.43 10.78
CA TYR A 40 -2.94 4.01 11.13
C TYR A 40 -2.33 3.68 12.49
N GLU A 41 -2.00 4.67 13.33
CA GLU A 41 -1.29 4.50 14.62
C GLU A 41 -1.99 3.50 15.55
N LYS A 42 -3.31 3.53 15.62
CA LYS A 42 -4.10 2.56 16.40
C LYS A 42 -3.93 1.12 15.91
N GLY A 43 -3.55 0.92 14.67
CA GLY A 43 -3.30 -0.38 14.05
C GLY A 43 -4.53 -1.25 13.82
N LYS A 44 -5.59 -1.06 14.60
CA LYS A 44 -6.87 -1.78 14.49
C LYS A 44 -8.02 -0.80 14.46
N VAL A 45 -9.13 -1.21 13.85
CA VAL A 45 -10.39 -0.49 13.95
C VAL A 45 -11.01 -0.86 15.29
N THR A 46 -11.21 0.14 16.15
CA THR A 46 -11.86 0.04 17.46
C THR A 46 -13.08 0.94 17.49
N ASP A 47 -13.91 0.76 18.51
CA ASP A 47 -15.08 1.60 18.76
C ASP A 47 -16.08 1.63 17.58
N ILE A 48 -16.24 0.49 16.88
CA ILE A 48 -17.22 0.36 15.79
C ILE A 48 -18.61 0.47 16.37
N PRO A 49 -19.44 1.45 15.95
CA PRO A 49 -20.80 1.56 16.44
C PRO A 49 -21.61 0.31 16.05
N VAL A 50 -22.29 -0.31 17.02
CA VAL A 50 -23.16 -1.46 16.81
C VAL A 50 -24.47 -1.20 17.51
N ILE A 51 -25.56 -1.20 16.76
CA ILE A 51 -26.91 -1.08 17.30
C ILE A 51 -27.29 -2.43 17.92
N VAL A 52 -27.65 -2.43 19.19
CA VAL A 52 -28.17 -3.61 19.89
C VAL A 52 -29.62 -3.35 20.30
N ILE A 53 -30.52 -4.19 19.80
CA ILE A 53 -31.93 -4.13 20.10
C ILE A 53 -32.29 -5.36 20.96
N ASN A 54 -32.55 -5.13 22.23
CA ASN A 54 -32.85 -6.21 23.18
C ASN A 54 -34.35 -6.20 23.51
N HIS A 55 -35.11 -7.04 22.82
CA HIS A 55 -36.58 -7.19 23.08
C HIS A 55 -36.90 -8.01 24.34
N ASP A 56 -35.94 -8.83 24.84
CA ASP A 56 -36.21 -9.71 25.99
C ASP A 56 -36.01 -9.03 27.35
N GLN A 57 -35.01 -8.14 27.44
CA GLN A 57 -34.64 -7.36 28.61
C GLN A 57 -34.48 -8.19 29.93
N THR A 58 -34.21 -9.48 29.81
CA THR A 58 -33.95 -10.39 30.92
C THR A 58 -32.49 -10.36 31.37
N PRO A 59 -32.16 -10.89 32.56
CA PRO A 59 -30.74 -10.98 32.99
C PRO A 59 -29.85 -11.70 31.99
N LEU A 60 -30.35 -12.75 31.33
CA LEU A 60 -29.53 -13.53 30.36
C LEU A 60 -29.30 -12.76 29.05
N SER A 61 -30.31 -12.04 28.56
CA SER A 61 -30.17 -11.20 27.37
C SER A 61 -29.27 -9.96 27.65
N ASN A 62 -29.40 -9.36 28.83
CA ASN A 62 -28.55 -8.26 29.26
C ASN A 62 -27.10 -8.69 29.39
N GLN A 63 -26.80 -9.92 29.83
CA GLN A 63 -25.45 -10.45 29.86
C GLN A 63 -24.80 -10.47 28.47
N ILE A 64 -25.55 -10.69 27.37
CA ILE A 64 -25.06 -10.59 26.01
C ILE A 64 -24.71 -9.14 25.68
N VAL A 65 -25.57 -8.20 26.03
CA VAL A 65 -25.34 -6.76 25.82
C VAL A 65 -24.07 -6.32 26.54
N ASP A 66 -23.92 -6.66 27.81
CA ASP A 66 -22.73 -6.34 28.60
C ASP A 66 -21.47 -6.92 27.96
N MET A 67 -21.51 -8.18 27.50
CA MET A 67 -20.37 -8.81 26.83
C MET A 67 -20.02 -8.16 25.47
N LEU A 68 -21.00 -7.59 24.74
CA LEU A 68 -20.76 -6.80 23.54
C LEU A 68 -20.16 -5.43 23.88
N GLU A 69 -20.61 -4.80 24.99
CA GLU A 69 -20.05 -3.53 25.47
C GLU A 69 -18.60 -3.67 25.96
N ASP A 70 -18.28 -4.79 26.61
CA ASP A 70 -16.93 -5.08 27.10
C ASP A 70 -15.93 -5.35 25.96
N ASN A 71 -16.40 -5.53 24.73
CA ASN A 71 -15.53 -5.80 23.59
C ASN A 71 -14.88 -4.53 23.04
N GLN A 72 -13.56 -4.41 23.12
CA GLN A 72 -12.77 -3.25 22.68
C GLN A 72 -12.99 -2.84 21.21
N THR A 73 -13.47 -3.74 20.37
CA THR A 73 -13.71 -3.48 18.94
C THR A 73 -15.06 -2.80 18.72
N LEU A 74 -16.02 -2.98 19.63
CA LEU A 74 -17.40 -2.55 19.47
C LEU A 74 -17.71 -1.37 20.38
N LYS A 75 -18.56 -0.47 19.89
CA LYS A 75 -19.22 0.57 20.67
C LYS A 75 -20.73 0.36 20.57
N VAL A 76 -21.31 -0.20 21.64
CA VAL A 76 -22.72 -0.55 21.66
C VAL A 76 -23.60 0.69 21.74
N LEU A 77 -24.62 0.74 20.89
CA LEU A 77 -25.71 1.69 20.90
C LEU A 77 -26.99 0.92 21.25
N ASN A 78 -27.44 1.05 22.51
CA ASN A 78 -28.60 0.32 23.02
C ASN A 78 -29.89 0.98 22.57
N TYR A 79 -30.77 0.19 21.94
CA TYR A 79 -32.10 0.57 21.56
C TYR A 79 -33.14 -0.37 22.26
N VAL A 80 -34.16 0.22 22.85
CA VAL A 80 -35.23 -0.57 23.51
C VAL A 80 -36.24 -1.05 22.47
N GLU A 81 -36.50 -0.22 21.46
CA GLU A 81 -37.43 -0.53 20.36
C GLU A 81 -36.72 -0.48 19.01
N GLU A 82 -37.21 -1.28 18.08
CA GLU A 82 -36.67 -1.27 16.71
C GLU A 82 -37.05 0.04 16.02
N PRO A 83 -36.08 0.78 15.45
CA PRO A 83 -36.38 1.99 14.69
C PRO A 83 -37.30 1.70 13.52
N ALA A 84 -38.24 2.61 13.23
CA ALA A 84 -39.23 2.47 12.15
C ALA A 84 -38.56 2.16 10.78
N ILE A 85 -37.35 2.71 10.54
CA ILE A 85 -36.53 2.43 9.38
C ILE A 85 -35.12 2.11 9.86
N LEU A 86 -34.83 0.82 10.08
CA LEU A 86 -33.55 0.34 10.60
C LEU A 86 -32.35 0.75 9.70
N LYS A 87 -32.53 0.73 8.38
CA LYS A 87 -31.48 1.12 7.43
C LYS A 87 -31.06 2.59 7.58
N ASP A 88 -32.01 3.49 7.78
CA ASP A 88 -31.73 4.92 7.95
C ASP A 88 -30.98 5.17 9.26
N GLU A 89 -31.31 4.43 10.31
CA GLU A 89 -30.62 4.54 11.60
C GLU A 89 -29.21 3.99 11.53
N VAL A 90 -28.98 2.89 10.80
CA VAL A 90 -27.64 2.36 10.51
C VAL A 90 -26.79 3.40 9.77
N ILE A 91 -27.37 4.09 8.78
CA ILE A 91 -26.66 5.15 8.03
C ILE A 91 -26.36 6.34 8.93
N LYS A 92 -27.34 6.80 9.71
CA LYS A 92 -27.22 7.98 10.59
C LYS A 92 -26.20 7.77 11.72
N THR A 93 -26.13 6.57 12.27
CA THR A 93 -25.19 6.22 13.35
C THR A 93 -23.87 5.66 12.86
N GLU A 94 -23.71 5.50 11.54
CA GLU A 94 -22.56 4.84 10.91
C GLU A 94 -22.31 3.43 11.48
N ALA A 95 -23.39 2.73 11.90
CA ALA A 95 -23.25 1.44 12.55
C ALA A 95 -22.67 0.39 11.60
N GLY A 96 -21.67 -0.35 12.08
CA GLY A 96 -21.05 -1.48 11.38
C GLY A 96 -21.86 -2.76 11.44
N ALA A 97 -22.76 -2.87 12.45
CA ALA A 97 -23.67 -4.01 12.59
C ALA A 97 -24.91 -3.65 13.42
N VAL A 98 -25.92 -4.50 13.30
CA VAL A 98 -27.10 -4.50 14.18
C VAL A 98 -27.25 -5.89 14.76
N VAL A 99 -27.46 -5.99 16.07
CA VAL A 99 -27.73 -7.22 16.79
C VAL A 99 -29.14 -7.15 17.39
N ILE A 100 -30.01 -8.05 17.02
CA ILE A 100 -31.38 -8.12 17.53
C ILE A 100 -31.56 -9.37 18.37
N ILE A 101 -31.81 -9.20 19.67
CA ILE A 101 -32.10 -10.27 20.60
C ILE A 101 -33.63 -10.37 20.67
N PRO A 102 -34.23 -11.54 20.31
CA PRO A 102 -35.69 -11.70 20.20
C PRO A 102 -36.35 -11.70 21.56
N GLU A 103 -37.67 -11.44 21.56
CA GLU A 103 -38.49 -11.61 22.73
C GLU A 103 -38.43 -13.03 23.28
N ARG A 104 -38.59 -13.17 24.60
CA ARG A 104 -38.57 -14.46 25.30
C ARG A 104 -37.30 -15.27 25.09
N PHE A 105 -36.19 -14.59 24.84
CA PHE A 105 -34.86 -15.22 24.60
C PHE A 105 -34.46 -16.14 25.76
N GLU A 106 -34.46 -15.63 26.99
CA GLU A 106 -34.15 -16.43 28.18
C GLU A 106 -35.08 -17.62 28.39
N ALA A 107 -36.37 -17.39 28.26
CA ALA A 107 -37.40 -18.44 28.38
C ALA A 107 -37.19 -19.57 27.36
N ASN A 108 -36.91 -19.21 26.11
CA ASN A 108 -36.62 -20.16 25.05
C ASN A 108 -35.28 -20.91 25.26
N MET A 109 -34.26 -20.23 25.72
CA MET A 109 -32.95 -20.85 26.09
C MET A 109 -33.15 -21.88 27.21
N LEU A 110 -33.89 -21.55 28.25
CA LEU A 110 -34.19 -22.47 29.38
C LEU A 110 -35.01 -23.70 28.93
N GLN A 111 -35.87 -23.49 27.93
CA GLN A 111 -36.68 -24.58 27.32
C GLN A 111 -35.93 -25.35 26.22
N LYS A 112 -34.68 -25.00 25.92
CA LYS A 112 -33.86 -25.59 24.84
C LYS A 112 -34.48 -25.43 23.44
N LYS A 113 -35.15 -24.31 23.19
CA LYS A 113 -35.80 -23.99 21.91
C LYS A 113 -34.90 -23.24 20.93
N TYR A 114 -33.60 -23.10 21.24
CA TYR A 114 -32.57 -22.46 20.37
C TYR A 114 -33.05 -21.13 19.76
N PRO A 115 -33.27 -20.06 20.54
CA PRO A 115 -33.69 -18.78 20.01
C PRO A 115 -32.61 -18.21 19.08
N GLU A 116 -33.03 -17.57 17.99
CA GLU A 116 -32.11 -16.99 16.99
C GLU A 116 -31.82 -15.52 17.31
N ILE A 117 -30.58 -15.17 17.44
CA ILE A 117 -30.09 -13.79 17.48
C ILE A 117 -29.77 -13.36 16.06
N ASN A 118 -30.48 -12.33 15.56
CA ASN A 118 -30.26 -11.82 14.22
C ASN A 118 -29.11 -10.78 14.22
N VAL A 119 -28.11 -11.00 13.38
CA VAL A 119 -26.99 -10.09 13.21
C VAL A 119 -26.94 -9.58 11.76
N TYR A 120 -27.19 -8.29 11.59
CA TYR A 120 -27.10 -7.61 10.29
C TYR A 120 -25.78 -6.86 10.22
N LEU A 121 -25.02 -7.09 9.16
CA LEU A 121 -23.71 -6.48 8.95
C LEU A 121 -23.80 -5.38 7.89
N ASN A 122 -23.26 -4.22 8.19
CA ASN A 122 -23.10 -3.14 7.21
C ASN A 122 -21.86 -3.36 6.37
N THR A 123 -22.04 -3.96 5.21
CA THR A 123 -20.95 -4.31 4.29
C THR A 123 -20.56 -3.19 3.32
N SER A 124 -21.09 -1.98 3.48
CA SER A 124 -20.65 -0.81 2.69
C SER A 124 -19.17 -0.49 2.91
N ASN A 125 -18.64 -0.81 4.11
CA ASN A 125 -17.21 -0.85 4.40
C ASN A 125 -16.82 -2.27 4.83
N VAL A 126 -16.16 -3.00 3.93
CA VAL A 126 -15.78 -4.41 4.14
C VAL A 126 -14.83 -4.58 5.33
N LEU A 127 -13.93 -3.63 5.56
CA LEU A 127 -12.98 -3.68 6.68
C LEU A 127 -13.73 -3.62 8.02
N THR A 128 -14.59 -2.62 8.18
CA THR A 128 -15.40 -2.43 9.39
C THR A 128 -16.33 -3.62 9.63
N ALA A 129 -17.00 -4.10 8.58
CA ALA A 129 -17.88 -5.27 8.65
C ALA A 129 -17.15 -6.54 9.12
N ASN A 130 -15.94 -6.79 8.62
CA ASN A 130 -15.14 -7.95 9.03
C ASN A 130 -14.72 -7.87 10.50
N PHE A 131 -14.29 -6.69 10.98
CA PHE A 131 -13.95 -6.52 12.40
C PHE A 131 -15.18 -6.67 13.29
N ALA A 132 -16.30 -6.03 12.95
CA ALA A 132 -17.55 -6.15 13.70
C ALA A 132 -18.06 -7.60 13.74
N SER A 133 -18.11 -8.26 12.58
CA SER A 133 -18.53 -9.67 12.47
C SER A 133 -17.71 -10.59 13.35
N LYS A 134 -16.37 -10.48 13.29
CA LYS A 134 -15.47 -11.30 14.09
C LYS A 134 -15.67 -11.06 15.60
N ALA A 135 -15.81 -9.80 16.01
CA ALA A 135 -16.02 -9.43 17.41
C ALA A 135 -17.35 -9.98 17.93
N ILE A 136 -18.44 -9.78 17.17
CA ILE A 136 -19.79 -10.28 17.54
C ILE A 136 -19.80 -11.80 17.59
N GLN A 137 -19.26 -12.50 16.58
CA GLN A 137 -19.19 -13.97 16.57
C GLN A 137 -18.42 -14.52 17.77
N LEU A 138 -17.28 -13.90 18.12
CA LEU A 138 -16.51 -14.31 19.30
C LEU A 138 -17.29 -14.11 20.59
N THR A 139 -17.97 -12.98 20.74
CA THR A 139 -18.77 -12.65 21.93
C THR A 139 -19.96 -13.62 22.08
N LEU A 140 -20.75 -13.79 21.02
CA LEU A 140 -21.91 -14.70 21.03
C LEU A 140 -21.48 -16.17 21.20
N GLY A 141 -20.39 -16.59 20.58
CA GLY A 141 -19.82 -17.93 20.75
C GLY A 141 -19.37 -18.19 22.19
N THR A 142 -18.71 -17.23 22.82
CA THR A 142 -18.28 -17.30 24.22
C THR A 142 -19.49 -17.38 25.15
N PHE A 143 -20.52 -16.56 24.90
CA PHE A 143 -21.77 -16.62 25.64
C PHE A 143 -22.44 -17.98 25.53
N SER A 144 -22.59 -18.51 24.32
CA SER A 144 -23.22 -19.81 24.05
C SER A 144 -22.48 -20.94 24.75
N ALA A 145 -21.16 -21.00 24.65
CA ALA A 145 -20.33 -22.01 25.34
C ALA A 145 -20.47 -21.90 26.86
N GLY A 146 -20.48 -20.68 27.40
CA GLY A 146 -20.68 -20.44 28.84
C GLY A 146 -22.06 -20.86 29.35
N ALA A 147 -23.11 -20.60 28.58
CA ALA A 147 -24.49 -21.00 28.90
C ALA A 147 -24.63 -22.52 28.91
N GLU A 148 -24.07 -23.19 27.91
CA GLU A 148 -24.09 -24.66 27.81
C GLU A 148 -23.26 -25.31 28.93
N MET A 149 -22.09 -24.76 29.25
CA MET A 149 -21.28 -25.22 30.38
C MET A 149 -22.06 -25.19 31.70
N LYS A 150 -22.70 -24.05 31.99
CA LYS A 150 -23.56 -23.92 33.19
C LYS A 150 -24.72 -24.93 33.21
N ALA A 151 -25.31 -25.19 32.03
CA ALA A 151 -26.41 -26.17 31.91
C ALA A 151 -25.95 -27.62 32.17
N LEU A 152 -24.77 -27.99 31.69
CA LEU A 152 -24.14 -29.31 31.95
C LEU A 152 -23.69 -29.47 33.41
N GLN A 153 -23.14 -28.45 34.01
CA GLN A 153 -22.78 -28.45 35.44
C GLN A 153 -24.02 -28.62 36.34
N LYS A 154 -25.15 -27.96 36.01
CA LYS A 154 -26.42 -28.18 36.73
C LYS A 154 -26.93 -29.61 36.63
N LYS A 155 -26.52 -30.38 35.63
CA LYS A 155 -26.81 -31.82 35.49
C LYS A 155 -25.85 -32.75 36.23
N GLY A 156 -24.93 -32.18 37.03
CA GLY A 156 -23.97 -32.94 37.84
C GLY A 156 -22.65 -33.23 37.18
N MET A 157 -22.38 -32.68 36.00
CA MET A 157 -21.06 -32.82 35.37
C MET A 157 -20.05 -31.89 36.02
N ASN A 158 -18.83 -32.35 36.21
CA ASN A 158 -17.74 -31.46 36.62
C ASN A 158 -17.33 -30.54 35.46
N ALA A 159 -16.56 -29.48 35.75
CA ALA A 159 -16.17 -28.48 34.78
C ALA A 159 -15.41 -29.05 33.57
N ASP A 160 -14.53 -30.05 33.81
CA ASP A 160 -13.72 -30.66 32.73
C ASP A 160 -14.58 -31.55 31.83
N GLN A 161 -15.50 -32.31 32.40
CA GLN A 161 -16.46 -33.10 31.65
C GLN A 161 -17.40 -32.24 30.83
N ALA A 162 -17.92 -31.16 31.41
CA ALA A 162 -18.78 -30.21 30.70
C ALA A 162 -18.04 -29.58 29.50
N LYS A 163 -16.79 -29.15 29.72
CA LYS A 163 -15.95 -28.59 28.67
C LYS A 163 -15.66 -29.61 27.54
N ALA A 164 -15.36 -30.86 27.86
CA ALA A 164 -15.10 -31.90 26.88
C ALA A 164 -16.37 -32.25 26.05
N ASN A 165 -17.56 -32.08 26.61
CA ASN A 165 -18.82 -32.29 25.88
C ASN A 165 -19.17 -31.14 24.92
N ILE A 166 -18.80 -29.90 25.28
CA ILE A 166 -19.03 -28.72 24.43
C ILE A 166 -18.02 -28.64 23.30
N GLU A 167 -16.75 -28.91 23.61
CA GLU A 167 -15.64 -28.90 22.66
C GLU A 167 -15.00 -30.30 22.59
N PRO A 168 -15.55 -31.23 21.78
CA PRO A 168 -15.02 -32.58 21.67
C PRO A 168 -13.62 -32.62 21.03
N TYR A 169 -13.18 -31.56 20.39
CA TYR A 169 -11.82 -31.31 19.94
C TYR A 169 -11.45 -29.84 20.15
N LYS A 170 -10.18 -29.57 20.40
CA LYS A 170 -9.66 -28.22 20.55
C LYS A 170 -9.05 -27.74 19.25
N ALA A 171 -9.70 -26.81 18.57
CA ALA A 171 -9.10 -26.09 17.46
C ALA A 171 -8.11 -25.03 17.98
N ASN A 172 -6.83 -25.20 17.66
CA ASN A 172 -5.81 -24.22 18.01
C ASN A 172 -5.53 -23.31 16.81
N TYR A 173 -6.01 -22.08 16.85
CA TYR A 173 -5.78 -21.09 15.80
C TYR A 173 -4.48 -20.31 16.07
N ILE A 174 -3.46 -20.59 15.26
CA ILE A 174 -2.17 -19.92 15.34
C ILE A 174 -2.10 -18.92 14.19
N THR A 175 -2.09 -17.61 14.52
CA THR A 175 -1.86 -16.56 13.52
C THR A 175 -0.38 -16.46 13.21
N LEU A 176 -0.02 -16.51 11.93
CA LEU A 176 1.34 -16.32 11.45
C LEU A 176 1.59 -14.86 11.09
N PHE A 177 2.85 -14.45 11.15
CA PHE A 177 3.37 -13.14 10.73
C PHE A 177 2.77 -11.97 11.53
N ASN A 178 1.90 -11.16 10.94
CA ASN A 178 1.25 -10.04 11.63
C ASN A 178 0.21 -10.54 12.65
N THR A 179 0.68 -11.13 13.75
CA THR A 179 -0.14 -11.83 14.76
C THR A 179 -1.19 -10.94 15.41
N THR A 180 -0.93 -9.64 15.48
CA THR A 180 -1.85 -8.65 16.04
C THR A 180 -2.85 -8.12 15.02
N SER A 181 -2.77 -8.55 13.75
CA SER A 181 -3.58 -8.02 12.63
C SER A 181 -3.50 -6.48 12.55
N ASN A 182 -2.31 -5.93 12.82
CA ASN A 182 -2.07 -4.49 12.85
C ASN A 182 -2.01 -3.95 11.41
N TYR A 183 -2.94 -3.04 11.10
CA TYR A 183 -3.07 -2.46 9.77
C TYR A 183 -1.91 -1.51 9.40
N LEU A 184 -1.31 -0.84 10.39
CA LEU A 184 -0.13 0.00 10.20
C LEU A 184 1.06 -0.83 9.69
N ILE A 185 1.33 -1.98 10.32
CA ILE A 185 2.41 -2.90 9.92
C ILE A 185 2.22 -3.42 8.49
N PHE A 186 0.97 -3.65 8.11
CA PHE A 186 0.62 -4.14 6.76
C PHE A 186 0.72 -3.04 5.70
N MET A 187 0.06 -1.90 5.91
CA MET A 187 -0.13 -0.89 4.87
C MET A 187 1.01 0.11 4.75
N TRP A 188 1.58 0.55 5.85
CA TRP A 188 2.53 1.67 5.83
C TRP A 188 3.78 1.40 4.98
N PRO A 189 4.48 0.24 5.09
CA PRO A 189 5.65 -0.03 4.26
C PRO A 189 5.33 -0.03 2.77
N ALA A 190 4.18 -0.60 2.42
CA ALA A 190 3.73 -0.66 1.04
C ALA A 190 3.40 0.72 0.47
N MET A 191 2.71 1.57 1.24
CA MET A 191 2.41 2.94 0.84
C MET A 191 3.67 3.80 0.69
N MET A 192 4.69 3.59 1.54
CA MET A 192 5.99 4.26 1.39
C MET A 192 6.70 3.84 0.09
N ALA A 193 6.58 2.59 -0.31
CA ALA A 193 7.08 2.12 -1.62
C ALA A 193 6.37 2.82 -2.79
N VAL A 194 5.05 2.99 -2.70
CA VAL A 194 4.25 3.73 -3.69
C VAL A 194 4.72 5.19 -3.78
N VAL A 195 4.84 5.86 -2.65
CA VAL A 195 5.29 7.27 -2.59
C VAL A 195 6.69 7.40 -3.19
N LEU A 196 7.61 6.50 -2.84
CA LEU A 196 8.97 6.49 -3.39
C LEU A 196 8.96 6.33 -4.91
N GLN A 197 8.17 5.39 -5.46
CA GLN A 197 8.04 5.25 -6.90
C GLN A 197 7.47 6.52 -7.55
N GLN A 198 6.41 7.09 -6.99
CA GLN A 198 5.78 8.28 -7.56
C GLN A 198 6.73 9.47 -7.63
N VAL A 199 7.47 9.76 -6.57
CA VAL A 199 8.42 10.89 -6.59
C VAL A 199 9.58 10.65 -7.56
N ILE A 200 10.05 9.41 -7.71
CA ILE A 200 11.06 9.04 -8.71
C ILE A 200 10.53 9.27 -10.11
N LEU A 201 9.33 8.77 -10.43
CA LEU A 201 8.73 8.90 -11.75
C LEU A 201 8.45 10.35 -12.11
N LEU A 202 7.95 11.16 -11.16
CA LEU A 202 7.75 12.60 -11.35
C LEU A 202 9.05 13.34 -11.63
N ALA A 203 10.10 13.05 -10.88
CA ALA A 203 11.41 13.64 -11.09
C ALA A 203 11.98 13.29 -12.46
N MET A 204 11.86 12.03 -12.86
CA MET A 204 12.39 11.56 -14.15
C MET A 204 11.56 12.02 -15.34
N ALA A 205 10.24 12.21 -15.19
CA ALA A 205 9.37 12.74 -16.23
C ALA A 205 9.87 14.06 -16.81
N VAL A 206 10.43 14.92 -15.97
CA VAL A 206 10.88 16.27 -16.31
C VAL A 206 12.29 16.28 -16.90
N THR A 207 13.13 15.29 -16.55
CA THR A 207 14.57 15.31 -16.73
C THR A 207 15.05 15.44 -18.18
N PHE A 208 14.46 14.71 -19.12
CA PHE A 208 14.81 14.80 -20.54
C PHE A 208 13.77 15.63 -21.34
N SER A 209 12.50 15.51 -21.01
CA SER A 209 11.42 16.16 -21.75
C SER A 209 11.53 17.69 -21.74
N GLU A 210 11.91 18.31 -20.61
CA GLU A 210 12.12 19.76 -20.55
C GLU A 210 13.32 20.22 -21.37
N GLU A 211 14.41 19.46 -21.39
CA GLU A 211 15.60 19.80 -22.17
C GLU A 211 15.36 19.68 -23.68
N PHE A 212 14.61 18.68 -24.11
CA PHE A 212 14.19 18.56 -25.50
C PHE A 212 13.26 19.71 -25.93
N LYS A 213 12.36 20.12 -25.04
CA LYS A 213 11.45 21.24 -25.29
C LYS A 213 12.17 22.59 -25.39
N ARG A 214 13.26 22.78 -24.64
CA ARG A 214 14.06 24.02 -24.58
C ARG A 214 15.26 24.04 -25.53
N ASP A 215 15.48 22.98 -26.33
CA ASP A 215 16.66 22.78 -27.18
C ASP A 215 17.99 22.88 -26.46
N SER A 216 17.96 22.84 -25.13
CA SER A 216 19.17 22.90 -24.29
C SER A 216 19.99 21.63 -24.36
N PHE A 217 19.37 20.51 -24.70
CA PHE A 217 20.04 19.21 -24.79
C PHE A 217 21.17 19.20 -25.84
N ILE A 218 20.95 19.79 -27.03
CA ILE A 218 21.94 19.85 -28.10
C ILE A 218 23.10 20.73 -27.65
N LYS A 219 22.82 21.92 -27.10
CA LYS A 219 23.85 22.88 -26.70
C LYS A 219 24.74 22.40 -25.57
N ASP A 220 24.15 21.71 -24.59
CA ASP A 220 24.85 21.36 -23.36
C ASP A 220 25.41 19.93 -23.36
N PHE A 221 24.74 18.97 -24.01
CA PHE A 221 25.12 17.55 -23.96
C PHE A 221 25.58 17.00 -25.30
N ALA A 222 24.85 17.16 -26.36
CA ALA A 222 25.07 16.44 -27.61
C ALA A 222 26.37 16.84 -28.30
N GLY A 223 26.76 18.11 -28.24
CA GLY A 223 28.04 18.60 -28.78
C GLY A 223 29.29 18.17 -27.96
N LYS A 224 29.11 17.72 -26.70
CA LYS A 224 30.21 17.45 -25.77
C LYS A 224 30.40 15.96 -25.46
N HIS A 225 29.39 15.10 -25.65
CA HIS A 225 29.50 13.68 -25.29
C HIS A 225 28.85 12.74 -26.31
N LYS A 226 29.69 11.91 -26.93
CA LYS A 226 29.26 10.84 -27.84
C LYS A 226 28.59 9.65 -27.15
N TYR A 227 28.62 9.58 -25.81
CA TYR A 227 28.16 8.41 -25.05
C TYR A 227 26.80 8.64 -24.38
N ALA A 228 25.73 8.22 -25.03
CA ALA A 228 24.36 8.29 -24.51
C ALA A 228 24.22 7.63 -23.11
N ILE A 229 24.97 6.54 -22.84
CA ILE A 229 24.97 5.87 -21.54
C ILE A 229 25.44 6.80 -20.42
N LEU A 230 26.51 7.56 -20.66
CA LEU A 230 27.05 8.48 -19.67
C LEU A 230 26.09 9.63 -19.37
N VAL A 231 25.40 10.12 -20.39
CA VAL A 231 24.37 11.15 -20.26
C VAL A 231 23.22 10.64 -19.39
N MET A 232 22.70 9.43 -19.65
CA MET A 232 21.66 8.82 -18.84
C MET A 232 22.10 8.67 -17.38
N ALA A 233 23.29 8.12 -17.14
CA ALA A 233 23.80 7.92 -15.78
C ALA A 233 23.95 9.24 -15.01
N ILE A 234 24.47 10.30 -15.65
CA ILE A 234 24.62 11.62 -15.03
C ILE A 234 23.27 12.20 -14.62
N LYS A 235 22.25 12.06 -15.47
CA LYS A 235 20.89 12.58 -15.20
C LYS A 235 20.15 11.79 -14.14
N CYS A 236 20.41 10.49 -14.01
CA CYS A 236 19.80 9.65 -12.97
C CYS A 236 20.44 9.83 -11.59
N LEU A 237 21.73 10.23 -11.55
CA LEU A 237 22.51 10.25 -10.32
C LEU A 237 21.90 11.08 -9.17
N PRO A 238 21.38 12.30 -9.39
CA PRO A 238 20.73 13.07 -8.32
C PRO A 238 19.56 12.30 -7.71
N VAL A 239 18.70 11.70 -8.55
CA VAL A 239 17.54 10.93 -8.08
C VAL A 239 17.97 9.70 -7.29
N TRP A 240 19.00 8.97 -7.73
CA TRP A 240 19.51 7.83 -6.99
C TRP A 240 20.04 8.23 -5.60
N ILE A 241 20.81 9.31 -5.52
CA ILE A 241 21.35 9.80 -4.24
C ILE A 241 20.21 10.26 -3.31
N PHE A 242 19.29 11.06 -3.81
CA PHE A 242 18.22 11.61 -2.98
C PHE A 242 17.13 10.59 -2.63
N SER A 243 16.94 9.54 -3.44
CA SER A 243 16.09 8.40 -3.06
C SER A 243 16.62 7.69 -1.80
N ASN A 244 17.95 7.60 -1.62
CA ASN A 244 18.51 7.05 -0.38
C ASN A 244 18.19 7.93 0.83
N LEU A 245 18.07 9.25 0.68
CA LEU A 245 17.64 10.12 1.76
C LEU A 245 16.16 9.87 2.13
N ASN A 246 15.29 9.68 1.14
CA ASN A 246 13.89 9.29 1.39
C ASN A 246 13.79 7.93 2.10
N ILE A 247 14.61 6.95 1.70
CA ILE A 247 14.68 5.64 2.37
C ILE A 247 15.13 5.82 3.83
N LEU A 248 16.10 6.70 4.10
CA LEU A 248 16.51 7.02 5.46
C LEU A 248 15.38 7.65 6.27
N VAL A 249 14.62 8.58 5.69
CA VAL A 249 13.43 9.17 6.34
C VAL A 249 12.39 8.09 6.67
N PHE A 250 12.11 7.18 5.74
CA PHE A 250 11.17 6.08 5.98
C PHE A 250 11.68 5.14 7.08
N TYR A 251 12.97 4.87 7.11
CA TYR A 251 13.59 4.10 8.18
C TYR A 251 13.41 4.77 9.56
N LEU A 252 13.66 6.07 9.66
CA LEU A 252 13.45 6.83 10.91
C LEU A 252 11.98 6.85 11.34
N CYS A 253 11.06 7.03 10.38
CA CYS A 253 9.62 6.94 10.65
C CYS A 253 9.21 5.52 11.10
N SER A 254 9.79 4.47 10.50
CA SER A 254 9.53 3.08 10.93
C SER A 254 9.93 2.85 12.40
N LEU A 255 11.05 3.42 12.83
CA LEU A 255 11.48 3.35 14.24
C LEU A 255 10.50 4.09 15.15
N TYR A 256 10.07 5.29 14.76
CA TYR A 256 9.12 6.10 15.53
C TYR A 256 7.76 5.38 15.71
N PHE A 257 7.20 4.86 14.64
CA PHE A 257 5.91 4.15 14.65
C PHE A 257 6.02 2.68 15.07
N LYS A 258 7.20 2.20 15.47
CA LYS A 258 7.47 0.82 15.88
C LYS A 258 7.08 -0.23 14.83
N ILE A 259 7.27 0.12 13.56
CA ILE A 259 7.05 -0.80 12.44
C ILE A 259 8.23 -1.77 12.39
N PRO A 260 7.99 -3.09 12.22
CA PRO A 260 9.07 -4.06 12.13
C PRO A 260 10.03 -3.74 11.00
N LEU A 261 11.32 -3.81 11.29
CA LEU A 261 12.38 -3.66 10.29
C LEU A 261 12.71 -5.03 9.68
N PRO A 262 13.22 -5.05 8.44
CA PRO A 262 13.76 -6.27 7.82
C PRO A 262 14.89 -6.86 8.67
N GLU A 263 14.93 -8.18 8.79
CA GLU A 263 16.00 -8.87 9.55
C GLU A 263 17.36 -8.71 8.88
N ASN A 264 17.40 -8.79 7.55
CA ASN A 264 18.61 -8.56 6.76
C ASN A 264 18.56 -7.19 6.07
N ALA A 265 19.21 -6.20 6.69
CA ALA A 265 19.30 -4.85 6.17
C ALA A 265 20.04 -4.78 4.80
N MET A 266 21.03 -5.65 4.55
CA MET A 266 21.76 -5.68 3.28
C MET A 266 20.84 -6.13 2.14
N ASN A 267 20.08 -7.21 2.34
CA ASN A 267 19.13 -7.70 1.35
C ASN A 267 18.05 -6.65 1.03
N PHE A 268 17.49 -6.01 2.07
CA PHE A 268 16.56 -4.91 1.90
C PHE A 268 17.16 -3.76 1.09
N PHE A 269 18.36 -3.33 1.42
CA PHE A 269 19.05 -2.25 0.70
C PHE A 269 19.27 -2.61 -0.78
N LEU A 270 19.74 -3.82 -1.08
CA LEU A 270 19.99 -4.27 -2.45
C LEU A 270 18.71 -4.31 -3.28
N ILE A 271 17.61 -4.88 -2.73
CA ILE A 271 16.32 -4.95 -3.43
C ILE A 271 15.74 -3.55 -3.63
N THR A 272 15.83 -2.69 -2.62
CA THR A 272 15.36 -1.31 -2.73
C THR A 272 16.19 -0.50 -3.73
N ALA A 273 17.51 -0.66 -3.75
CA ALA A 273 18.38 0.01 -4.71
C ALA A 273 18.05 -0.38 -6.16
N ILE A 274 17.83 -1.69 -6.42
CA ILE A 274 17.48 -2.14 -7.77
C ILE A 274 16.06 -1.71 -8.18
N PHE A 275 15.15 -1.61 -7.23
CA PHE A 275 13.83 -1.01 -7.45
C PHE A 275 13.93 0.46 -7.84
N VAL A 276 14.73 1.26 -7.13
CA VAL A 276 15.01 2.68 -7.47
C VAL A 276 15.57 2.80 -8.87
N VAL A 277 16.53 1.94 -9.25
CA VAL A 277 17.10 1.91 -10.60
C VAL A 277 16.05 1.55 -11.65
N ALA A 278 15.23 0.54 -11.42
CA ALA A 278 14.19 0.11 -12.34
C ALA A 278 13.11 1.20 -12.55
N ALA A 279 12.65 1.82 -11.47
CA ALA A 279 11.69 2.92 -11.51
C ALA A 279 12.28 4.16 -12.23
N THR A 280 13.54 4.48 -11.94
CA THR A 280 14.24 5.59 -12.60
C THR A 280 14.34 5.34 -14.11
N ASN A 281 14.74 4.14 -14.54
CA ASN A 281 14.88 3.82 -15.95
C ASN A 281 13.55 3.83 -16.70
N LEU A 282 12.46 3.42 -16.07
CA LEU A 282 11.09 3.56 -16.60
C LEU A 282 10.76 5.05 -16.83
N GLY A 283 11.01 5.89 -15.84
CA GLY A 283 10.79 7.34 -15.95
C GLY A 283 11.64 7.99 -17.04
N VAL A 284 12.91 7.62 -17.16
CA VAL A 284 13.82 8.05 -18.22
C VAL A 284 13.30 7.67 -19.60
N LEU A 285 12.88 6.42 -19.78
CA LEU A 285 12.33 5.94 -21.06
C LEU A 285 11.17 6.82 -21.51
N VAL A 286 10.19 7.06 -20.66
CA VAL A 286 9.02 7.89 -20.99
C VAL A 286 9.43 9.34 -21.24
N SER A 287 10.33 9.90 -20.44
CA SER A 287 10.82 11.27 -20.59
C SER A 287 11.55 11.51 -21.94
N ILE A 288 12.25 10.49 -22.46
CA ILE A 288 12.90 10.56 -23.77
C ILE A 288 11.88 10.46 -24.90
N MET A 289 10.88 9.57 -24.75
CA MET A 289 9.87 9.34 -25.79
C MET A 289 8.90 10.51 -25.93
N VAL A 290 8.61 11.22 -24.83
CA VAL A 290 7.62 12.30 -24.77
C VAL A 290 8.30 13.64 -24.50
N PRO A 291 8.53 14.48 -25.52
CA PRO A 291 9.26 15.75 -25.39
C PRO A 291 8.40 16.88 -24.79
N ASP A 292 7.55 16.55 -23.83
CA ASP A 292 6.74 17.50 -23.05
C ASP A 292 6.61 16.96 -21.61
N ALA A 293 7.11 17.72 -20.66
CA ALA A 293 7.16 17.32 -19.25
C ALA A 293 5.77 17.05 -18.66
N LEU A 294 4.77 17.83 -19.02
CA LEU A 294 3.40 17.64 -18.54
C LEU A 294 2.82 16.30 -19.06
N LYS A 295 2.94 16.04 -20.36
CA LYS A 295 2.47 14.79 -20.96
C LYS A 295 3.23 13.57 -20.42
N ALA A 296 4.55 13.67 -20.29
CA ALA A 296 5.36 12.60 -19.70
C ALA A 296 4.92 12.27 -18.27
N THR A 297 4.67 13.31 -17.46
CA THR A 297 4.14 13.17 -16.10
C THR A 297 2.76 12.50 -16.09
N GLN A 298 1.86 12.94 -16.95
CA GLN A 298 0.51 12.36 -17.04
C GLN A 298 0.53 10.88 -17.42
N ILE A 299 1.35 10.49 -18.41
CA ILE A 299 1.51 9.08 -18.79
C ILE A 299 2.03 8.24 -17.66
N LEU A 300 3.08 8.72 -16.96
CA LEU A 300 3.65 8.01 -15.81
C LEU A 300 2.67 7.89 -14.65
N MET A 301 1.85 8.91 -14.39
CA MET A 301 0.84 8.86 -13.35
C MET A 301 -0.31 7.92 -13.69
N VAL A 302 -0.73 7.83 -14.94
CA VAL A 302 -1.72 6.83 -15.40
C VAL A 302 -1.25 5.40 -15.13
N ILE A 303 0.06 5.14 -15.24
CA ILE A 303 0.64 3.83 -14.91
C ILE A 303 0.79 3.66 -13.40
N ALA A 304 1.30 4.67 -12.71
CA ALA A 304 1.67 4.59 -11.30
C ALA A 304 0.47 4.58 -10.34
N SER A 305 -0.61 5.32 -10.67
CA SER A 305 -1.77 5.44 -9.79
C SER A 305 -2.49 4.11 -9.52
N PRO A 306 -2.84 3.28 -10.52
CA PRO A 306 -3.47 2.00 -10.28
C PRO A 306 -2.48 0.92 -9.82
N ALA A 307 -1.17 1.15 -9.96
CA ALA A 307 -0.13 0.13 -9.74
C ALA A 307 -0.23 -0.54 -8.37
N PHE A 308 -0.56 0.20 -7.32
CA PHE A 308 -0.72 -0.36 -5.98
C PHE A 308 -1.93 -1.31 -5.88
N ILE A 309 -3.07 -0.91 -6.42
CA ILE A 309 -4.31 -1.71 -6.36
C ILE A 309 -4.15 -3.02 -7.12
N ILE A 310 -3.52 -2.95 -8.31
CA ILE A 310 -3.34 -4.12 -9.17
C ILE A 310 -2.05 -4.91 -8.89
N SER A 311 -1.25 -4.53 -7.88
CA SER A 311 0.03 -5.17 -7.57
C SER A 311 -0.08 -6.57 -6.96
N GLY A 312 -1.26 -6.98 -6.50
CA GLY A 312 -1.42 -8.20 -5.72
C GLY A 312 -1.29 -7.99 -4.21
N PHE A 313 -0.93 -6.77 -3.77
CA PHE A 313 -0.70 -6.49 -2.35
C PHE A 313 -2.01 -6.36 -1.56
N THR A 314 -2.98 -5.60 -2.07
CA THR A 314 -4.30 -5.40 -1.44
C THR A 314 -5.34 -6.40 -1.94
N TRP A 315 -5.31 -6.75 -3.23
CA TRP A 315 -6.18 -7.72 -3.84
C TRP A 315 -5.35 -8.88 -4.39
N PRO A 316 -5.63 -10.15 -4.00
CA PRO A 316 -4.79 -11.28 -4.33
C PRO A 316 -4.67 -11.53 -5.84
N ASN A 317 -3.47 -11.83 -6.32
CA ASN A 317 -3.20 -12.10 -7.74
C ASN A 317 -4.07 -13.22 -8.35
N TYR A 318 -4.37 -14.28 -7.56
CA TYR A 318 -5.21 -15.40 -8.01
C TYR A 318 -6.69 -15.02 -8.21
N ALA A 319 -7.12 -13.85 -7.70
CA ALA A 319 -8.47 -13.31 -7.86
C ALA A 319 -8.56 -12.27 -8.99
N MET A 320 -7.44 -12.01 -9.69
CA MET A 320 -7.38 -11.09 -10.83
C MET A 320 -7.43 -11.85 -12.15
N PRO A 321 -7.99 -11.24 -13.22
CA PRO A 321 -7.85 -11.77 -14.59
C PRO A 321 -6.38 -11.86 -15.01
N ASP A 322 -6.02 -12.90 -15.77
CA ASP A 322 -4.64 -13.17 -16.17
C ASP A 322 -3.97 -11.99 -16.88
N PHE A 323 -4.69 -11.28 -17.75
CA PHE A 323 -4.12 -10.15 -18.49
C PHE A 323 -3.69 -9.00 -17.57
N ILE A 324 -4.44 -8.76 -16.46
CA ILE A 324 -4.05 -7.77 -15.43
C ILE A 324 -2.77 -8.25 -14.74
N THR A 325 -2.73 -9.53 -14.33
CA THR A 325 -1.57 -10.12 -13.65
C THR A 325 -0.31 -10.05 -14.52
N TYR A 326 -0.42 -10.25 -15.84
CA TYR A 326 0.71 -10.07 -16.77
C TYR A 326 1.12 -8.61 -16.90
N PHE A 327 0.15 -7.69 -17.00
CA PHE A 327 0.43 -6.26 -17.10
C PHE A 327 1.14 -5.72 -15.86
N THR A 328 0.75 -6.17 -14.66
CA THR A 328 1.36 -5.69 -13.42
C THR A 328 2.83 -6.08 -13.29
N LYS A 329 3.24 -7.21 -13.88
CA LYS A 329 4.62 -7.68 -13.83
C LYS A 329 5.63 -6.75 -14.52
N ILE A 330 5.18 -5.89 -15.43
CA ILE A 330 6.05 -4.88 -16.06
C ILE A 330 6.23 -3.63 -15.21
N ILE A 331 5.46 -3.45 -14.12
CA ILE A 331 5.56 -2.29 -13.25
C ILE A 331 6.54 -2.61 -12.10
N PRO A 332 7.63 -1.83 -11.91
CA PRO A 332 8.63 -2.13 -10.87
C PRO A 332 8.08 -2.22 -9.45
N LEU A 333 6.99 -1.51 -9.15
CA LEU A 333 6.34 -1.53 -7.84
C LEU A 333 5.87 -2.94 -7.45
N THR A 334 5.32 -3.70 -8.40
CA THR A 334 4.73 -5.03 -8.14
C THR A 334 5.74 -6.02 -7.53
N PRO A 335 6.86 -6.35 -8.19
CA PRO A 335 7.86 -7.26 -7.61
C PRO A 335 8.52 -6.67 -6.35
N TYR A 336 8.59 -5.36 -6.23
CA TYR A 336 9.13 -4.73 -5.02
C TYR A 336 8.18 -4.89 -3.82
N LEU A 337 6.88 -4.70 -3.99
CA LEU A 337 5.89 -4.90 -2.92
C LEU A 337 5.83 -6.35 -2.44
N GLU A 338 5.93 -7.30 -3.33
CA GLU A 338 6.00 -8.73 -2.97
C GLU A 338 7.26 -9.04 -2.15
N ALA A 339 8.42 -8.51 -2.57
CA ALA A 339 9.65 -8.66 -1.81
C ALA A 339 9.56 -7.97 -0.44
N LEU A 340 9.02 -6.75 -0.41
CA LEU A 340 8.85 -5.96 0.81
C LEU A 340 7.94 -6.66 1.83
N LYS A 341 6.84 -7.27 1.36
CA LYS A 341 5.94 -8.06 2.19
C LYS A 341 6.68 -9.21 2.88
N ILE A 342 7.49 -9.97 2.12
CA ILE A 342 8.29 -11.06 2.67
C ILE A 342 9.29 -10.54 3.70
N MET A 343 10.01 -9.46 3.40
CA MET A 343 11.07 -8.94 4.27
C MET A 343 10.57 -8.29 5.56
N VAL A 344 9.45 -7.55 5.48
CA VAL A 344 8.98 -6.71 6.60
C VAL A 344 7.85 -7.37 7.38
N VAL A 345 6.84 -7.90 6.66
CA VAL A 345 5.62 -8.44 7.28
C VAL A 345 5.76 -9.91 7.65
N GLU A 346 6.26 -10.71 6.69
CA GLU A 346 6.36 -12.16 6.83
C GLU A 346 7.68 -12.60 7.47
N LYS A 347 8.70 -11.74 7.49
CA LYS A 347 10.05 -12.03 7.99
C LYS A 347 10.61 -13.33 7.42
N GLY A 348 10.39 -13.51 6.13
CA GLY A 348 10.81 -14.69 5.39
C GLY A 348 12.30 -14.66 5.07
N SER A 349 12.86 -15.82 4.76
CA SER A 349 14.28 -15.94 4.39
C SER A 349 14.60 -15.20 3.09
N ASP A 350 15.84 -14.72 2.97
CA ASP A 350 16.33 -13.97 1.80
C ASP A 350 16.20 -14.74 0.48
N TYR A 351 16.25 -16.07 0.53
CA TYR A 351 16.04 -16.93 -0.63
C TYR A 351 14.69 -16.68 -1.32
N LEU A 352 13.63 -16.42 -0.55
CA LEU A 352 12.29 -16.17 -1.08
C LEU A 352 12.20 -14.86 -1.86
N THR A 353 13.07 -13.90 -1.55
CA THR A 353 13.09 -12.58 -2.22
C THR A 353 13.95 -12.57 -3.47
N GLN A 354 14.81 -13.56 -3.68
CA GLN A 354 15.76 -13.63 -4.79
C GLN A 354 15.07 -13.57 -6.17
N LYS A 355 13.91 -14.21 -6.34
CA LYS A 355 13.15 -14.15 -7.59
C LYS A 355 12.69 -12.72 -7.94
N TYR A 356 12.36 -11.91 -6.94
CA TYR A 356 11.93 -10.52 -7.14
C TYR A 356 13.12 -9.60 -7.40
N PHE A 357 14.28 -9.88 -6.80
CA PHE A 357 15.52 -9.22 -7.14
C PHE A 357 15.83 -9.37 -8.62
N TRP A 358 15.82 -10.60 -9.14
CA TRP A 358 16.09 -10.86 -10.56
C TRP A 358 15.01 -10.26 -11.46
N HIS A 359 13.77 -10.28 -11.05
CA HIS A 359 12.69 -9.63 -11.79
C HIS A 359 12.92 -8.12 -11.94
N LEU A 360 13.21 -7.44 -10.84
CA LEU A 360 13.54 -6.00 -10.84
C LEU A 360 14.80 -5.70 -11.66
N PHE A 361 15.81 -6.55 -11.57
CA PHE A 361 17.03 -6.44 -12.34
C PHE A 361 16.76 -6.51 -13.84
N ILE A 362 15.99 -7.50 -14.28
CA ILE A 362 15.60 -7.65 -15.69
C ILE A 362 14.77 -6.46 -16.15
N LEU A 363 13.77 -6.01 -15.39
CA LEU A 363 13.00 -4.82 -15.72
C LEU A 363 13.89 -3.57 -15.84
N GLY A 364 14.76 -3.36 -14.88
CA GLY A 364 15.71 -2.25 -14.90
C GLY A 364 16.58 -2.26 -16.14
N TRP A 365 17.08 -3.43 -16.53
CA TRP A 365 17.87 -3.59 -17.76
C TRP A 365 17.06 -3.39 -19.03
N VAL A 366 15.86 -3.92 -19.10
CA VAL A 366 14.96 -3.73 -20.27
C VAL A 366 14.67 -2.24 -20.47
N TYR A 367 14.27 -1.54 -19.42
CA TYR A 367 13.98 -0.10 -19.51
C TYR A 367 15.24 0.72 -19.82
N PHE A 368 16.37 0.35 -19.26
CA PHE A 368 17.65 0.98 -19.60
C PHE A 368 18.00 0.83 -21.08
N LEU A 369 17.91 -0.39 -21.62
CA LEU A 369 18.22 -0.67 -23.04
C LEU A 369 17.24 0.07 -23.97
N LEU A 370 15.95 0.05 -23.66
CA LEU A 370 14.95 0.76 -24.46
C LEU A 370 15.19 2.28 -24.40
N GLY A 371 15.49 2.83 -23.23
CA GLY A 371 15.81 4.25 -23.05
C GLY A 371 17.10 4.64 -23.80
N TRP A 372 18.12 3.80 -23.74
CA TRP A 372 19.37 4.02 -24.48
C TRP A 372 19.18 4.04 -25.99
N ILE A 373 18.39 3.08 -26.52
CA ILE A 373 18.05 3.03 -27.97
C ILE A 373 17.25 4.28 -28.33
N ALA A 374 16.21 4.60 -27.56
CA ALA A 374 15.37 5.78 -27.79
C ALA A 374 16.20 7.07 -27.78
N LEU A 375 17.13 7.20 -26.82
CA LEU A 375 18.01 8.37 -26.73
C LEU A 375 18.97 8.47 -27.94
N LYS A 376 19.54 7.37 -28.39
CA LYS A 376 20.37 7.35 -29.61
C LYS A 376 19.62 7.81 -30.85
N ILE A 377 18.38 7.31 -31.02
CA ILE A 377 17.52 7.71 -32.13
C ILE A 377 17.21 9.21 -32.05
N LYS A 378 16.83 9.67 -30.85
CA LYS A 378 16.48 11.08 -30.61
C LYS A 378 17.67 12.02 -30.86
N ILE A 379 18.85 11.66 -30.39
CA ILE A 379 20.09 12.40 -30.67
C ILE A 379 20.32 12.53 -32.17
N LYS A 380 20.21 11.41 -32.93
CA LYS A 380 20.41 11.41 -34.38
C LYS A 380 19.39 12.31 -35.11
N MET A 381 18.12 12.31 -34.65
CA MET A 381 17.07 13.18 -35.21
C MET A 381 17.37 14.67 -34.96
N LEU A 382 17.71 15.01 -33.71
CA LEU A 382 18.00 16.39 -33.33
C LEU A 382 19.22 16.97 -34.04
N PHE A 383 20.28 16.18 -34.25
CA PHE A 383 21.44 16.63 -35.03
C PHE A 383 21.10 16.89 -36.51
N LYS A 384 20.25 16.05 -37.09
CA LYS A 384 19.79 16.25 -38.47
C LYS A 384 18.98 17.54 -38.60
N GLU A 385 18.10 17.83 -37.66
CA GLU A 385 17.32 19.08 -37.65
C GLU A 385 18.22 20.31 -37.45
N TYR A 386 19.22 20.22 -36.57
CA TYR A 386 20.16 21.32 -36.31
C TYR A 386 20.99 21.68 -37.54
N HIS A 387 21.57 20.70 -38.24
CA HIS A 387 22.31 20.95 -39.46
C HIS A 387 21.45 21.49 -40.60
N LEU A 388 20.22 21.04 -40.73
CA LEU A 388 19.27 21.59 -41.72
C LEU A 388 18.90 23.03 -41.42
N SER A 389 18.87 23.45 -40.13
CA SER A 389 18.60 24.85 -39.75
C SER A 389 19.79 25.77 -40.01
N GLU A 390 21.02 25.30 -39.77
CA GLU A 390 22.23 26.06 -40.09
C GLU A 390 22.39 26.28 -41.61
N ASP A 391 22.18 25.24 -42.41
CA ASP A 391 22.22 25.36 -43.89
C ASP A 391 21.13 26.30 -44.43
N TYR A 392 19.97 26.45 -43.74
CA TYR A 392 18.90 27.35 -44.15
C TYR A 392 19.15 28.81 -43.75
N ASP A 393 19.82 29.04 -42.63
CA ASP A 393 20.21 30.40 -42.21
C ASP A 393 21.39 30.94 -43.05
N ASP A 394 22.38 30.09 -43.40
CA ASP A 394 23.46 30.48 -44.31
C ASP A 394 22.96 30.85 -45.72
N GLN A 395 21.88 30.24 -46.19
CA GLN A 395 21.28 30.61 -47.51
C GLN A 395 20.48 31.91 -47.51
N ARG A 396 20.14 32.48 -46.35
CA ARG A 396 19.47 33.79 -46.23
C ARG A 396 20.40 34.98 -46.18
N PHE A 397 21.69 34.76 -46.06
CA PHE A 397 22.73 35.80 -46.01
C PHE A 397 23.60 35.84 -47.27
N VAL A 398 23.23 35.12 -48.36
CA VAL A 398 23.75 35.23 -49.70
C VAL A 398 22.66 35.82 -50.60
#